data_09cf2b1048ba9243036e574d4e13c637
#
_entry.id   09cf2b1048ba9243036e574d4e13c637
#
_cell.length_a   1.000
_cell.length_b   1.000
_cell.length_c   1.000
_cell.angle_alpha   90.00
_cell.angle_beta   90.00
_cell.angle_gamma   90.00
#
_symmetry.space_group_name_H-M   'P 1'
#
loop_
_entity.id
_entity.type
_entity.pdbx_description
1 polymer ?
#
loop_
_entity_poly.entity_id
_entity_poly.type
_entity_poly.pdbx_seq_one_letter_code
_entity_poly.pdbx_strand_id
1 'polypeptide(L)'
;MKRALRILFSVIFGFAVLLVSANLYFHYWLQHHLPQYIEKKSPYHIHYQNLNIEFVSGNISASKVKITPKITDNQNVLQLNGTVDSLFISNLGIYDAILNKKINAKYVKLFRPNLQIILPENQDAHKNNKQPLISKNLMIEDGNIEILRFDKSKFLSIENLSLNIENLKLTEKEVSRKLPIVFDQYSIKSKAFHFYPDGVYHISATEINTENGQMSVTDFSMKPLINFSEFSRKFPRKSLFDISSQKMNFKDIVLKKNKISLSEVRFSEPNLTMYTSENQNKNKNKPFTYIVELQNVFFDNGKAKIIKNGQNKFSVDNVNAHFEQLVLDEKNPKSEVPFQYKNYQISGRNIFLDAGKFYQLFINNADFQKNSIDLRGLHLQPKFTKTQFTSKISTEKDWYNVKIAQTRITDFHWKLKDSQPKINVGNVLINNLQAQIYRSKSPKDDLTRKKLYSELLRSIKFPLLVKNLNIRNSNLIYEEDLPNGNKPGKLTFSQFNLNAQNLNSNKGFKNTVV
;
A
#
# COMPACT_ATOMS: atom_id res chain seq x y z
N MET A 1 -63.08 -52.33 -11.24
CA MET A 1 -61.72 -51.90 -10.87
C MET A 1 -60.72 -51.94 -12.02
N LYS A 2 -60.51 -53.06 -12.74
CA LYS A 2 -59.47 -53.12 -13.81
C LYS A 2 -59.66 -52.16 -15.01
N ARG A 3 -60.91 -51.78 -15.40
CA ARG A 3 -61.16 -50.79 -16.49
C ARG A 3 -60.84 -49.36 -16.07
N ALA A 4 -61.22 -48.95 -14.88
CA ALA A 4 -60.93 -47.58 -14.36
C ALA A 4 -59.42 -47.35 -14.19
N LEU A 5 -58.66 -48.38 -13.78
CA LEU A 5 -57.22 -48.33 -13.62
C LEU A 5 -56.51 -48.16 -14.99
N ARG A 6 -57.02 -48.84 -16.05
CA ARG A 6 -56.45 -48.66 -17.42
C ARG A 6 -56.72 -47.28 -18.00
N ILE A 7 -57.93 -46.75 -17.75
CA ILE A 7 -58.24 -45.38 -18.19
C ILE A 7 -57.36 -44.36 -17.47
N LEU A 8 -57.19 -44.49 -16.14
CA LEU A 8 -56.33 -43.63 -15.34
C LEU A 8 -54.88 -43.69 -15.83
N PHE A 9 -54.37 -44.92 -16.12
CA PHE A 9 -53.02 -45.11 -16.63
C PHE A 9 -52.84 -44.49 -18.04
N SER A 10 -53.83 -44.63 -18.92
CA SER A 10 -53.81 -44.01 -20.26
C SER A 10 -53.84 -42.48 -20.18
N VAL A 11 -54.59 -41.89 -19.23
CA VAL A 11 -54.63 -40.43 -19.02
C VAL A 11 -53.30 -39.92 -18.48
N ILE A 12 -52.73 -40.61 -17.48
CA ILE A 12 -51.41 -40.24 -16.92
C ILE A 12 -50.34 -40.39 -18.00
N PHE A 13 -50.36 -41.46 -18.81
CA PHE A 13 -49.40 -41.65 -19.91
C PHE A 13 -49.56 -40.59 -20.98
N GLY A 14 -50.80 -40.28 -21.38
CA GLY A 14 -51.10 -39.21 -22.35
C GLY A 14 -50.61 -37.83 -21.83
N PHE A 15 -50.81 -37.55 -20.55
CA PHE A 15 -50.32 -36.31 -19.92
C PHE A 15 -48.80 -36.28 -19.84
N ALA A 16 -48.13 -37.39 -19.54
CA ALA A 16 -46.67 -37.49 -19.54
C ALA A 16 -46.09 -37.29 -20.95
N VAL A 17 -46.70 -37.91 -22.00
CA VAL A 17 -46.30 -37.67 -23.41
C VAL A 17 -46.49 -36.22 -23.80
N LEU A 18 -47.59 -35.59 -23.37
CA LEU A 18 -47.86 -34.18 -23.65
C LEU A 18 -46.84 -33.25 -22.98
N LEU A 19 -46.45 -33.53 -21.74
CA LEU A 19 -45.40 -32.80 -21.03
C LEU A 19 -44.03 -32.95 -21.70
N VAL A 20 -43.68 -34.18 -22.13
CA VAL A 20 -42.43 -34.44 -22.83
C VAL A 20 -42.41 -33.72 -24.20
N SER A 21 -43.54 -33.80 -24.95
CA SER A 21 -43.67 -33.13 -26.26
C SER A 21 -43.64 -31.62 -26.13
N ALA A 22 -44.31 -31.06 -25.12
CA ALA A 22 -44.27 -29.64 -24.80
C ALA A 22 -42.85 -29.18 -24.42
N ASN A 23 -42.12 -29.98 -23.64
CA ASN A 23 -40.73 -29.72 -23.26
C ASN A 23 -39.81 -29.73 -24.51
N LEU A 24 -39.95 -30.75 -25.37
CA LEU A 24 -39.16 -30.83 -26.61
C LEU A 24 -39.47 -29.66 -27.58
N TYR A 25 -40.77 -29.32 -27.75
CA TYR A 25 -41.19 -28.19 -28.56
C TYR A 25 -40.66 -26.86 -28.02
N PHE A 26 -40.75 -26.68 -26.70
CA PHE A 26 -40.26 -25.47 -26.04
C PHE A 26 -38.72 -25.35 -26.11
N HIS A 27 -38.02 -26.49 -25.99
CA HIS A 27 -36.58 -26.56 -26.17
C HIS A 27 -36.17 -26.15 -27.61
N TYR A 28 -36.85 -26.73 -28.63
CA TYR A 28 -36.65 -26.38 -30.02
C TYR A 28 -36.97 -24.91 -30.30
N TRP A 29 -38.10 -24.41 -29.76
CA TRP A 29 -38.52 -23.01 -29.92
C TRP A 29 -37.51 -22.06 -29.27
N LEU A 30 -37.03 -22.35 -28.08
CA LEU A 30 -36.09 -21.53 -27.36
C LEU A 30 -34.72 -21.48 -28.05
N GLN A 31 -34.23 -22.62 -28.53
CA GLN A 31 -32.99 -22.67 -29.30
C GLN A 31 -33.03 -21.78 -30.57
N HIS A 32 -34.17 -21.65 -31.20
CA HIS A 32 -34.30 -20.87 -32.42
C HIS A 32 -34.66 -19.40 -32.17
N HIS A 33 -35.41 -19.09 -31.13
CA HIS A 33 -35.90 -17.74 -30.85
C HIS A 33 -35.08 -16.96 -29.85
N LEU A 34 -34.43 -17.62 -28.87
CA LEU A 34 -33.60 -16.96 -27.88
C LEU A 34 -32.42 -16.20 -28.51
N PRO A 35 -31.70 -16.74 -29.51
CA PRO A 35 -30.65 -16.00 -30.16
C PRO A 35 -31.15 -14.71 -30.81
N GLN A 36 -32.28 -14.78 -31.53
CA GLN A 36 -32.88 -13.62 -32.15
C GLN A 36 -33.37 -12.58 -31.13
N TYR A 37 -33.91 -13.04 -29.98
CA TYR A 37 -34.32 -12.16 -28.91
C TYR A 37 -33.12 -11.47 -28.25
N ILE A 38 -32.04 -12.20 -27.97
CA ILE A 38 -30.79 -11.67 -27.45
C ILE A 38 -30.18 -10.70 -28.45
N GLU A 39 -30.11 -11.09 -29.72
CA GLU A 39 -29.61 -10.25 -30.82
C GLU A 39 -30.41 -8.93 -30.90
N LYS A 40 -31.73 -8.96 -30.78
CA LYS A 40 -32.59 -7.77 -30.87
C LYS A 40 -32.48 -6.84 -29.65
N LYS A 41 -32.30 -7.40 -28.46
CA LYS A 41 -32.34 -6.65 -27.17
C LYS A 41 -30.97 -6.35 -26.60
N SER A 42 -29.94 -7.10 -26.97
CA SER A 42 -28.56 -6.89 -26.50
C SER A 42 -27.87 -5.75 -27.26
N PRO A 43 -27.01 -4.97 -26.64
CA PRO A 43 -26.09 -4.08 -27.35
C PRO A 43 -24.93 -4.80 -28.04
N TYR A 44 -24.90 -6.13 -27.96
CA TYR A 44 -23.84 -6.98 -28.54
C TYR A 44 -24.38 -7.93 -29.61
N HIS A 45 -23.51 -8.24 -30.60
CA HIS A 45 -23.65 -9.42 -31.43
C HIS A 45 -22.99 -10.59 -30.71
N ILE A 46 -23.74 -11.68 -30.52
CA ILE A 46 -23.28 -12.88 -29.84
C ILE A 46 -23.38 -14.06 -30.83
N HIS A 47 -22.23 -14.61 -31.20
CA HIS A 47 -22.14 -15.80 -32.04
C HIS A 47 -21.62 -16.95 -31.18
N TYR A 48 -22.13 -18.16 -31.42
CA TYR A 48 -21.70 -19.39 -30.75
C TYR A 48 -21.76 -20.57 -31.72
N GLN A 49 -20.96 -21.59 -31.49
CA GLN A 49 -20.98 -22.79 -32.31
C GLN A 49 -22.08 -23.75 -31.85
N ASN A 50 -22.18 -23.98 -30.54
CA ASN A 50 -23.20 -24.84 -29.95
C ASN A 50 -23.86 -24.11 -28.79
N LEU A 51 -25.20 -24.24 -28.69
CA LEU A 51 -26.00 -23.75 -27.55
C LEU A 51 -26.87 -24.90 -27.07
N ASN A 52 -26.76 -25.24 -25.80
CA ASN A 52 -27.64 -26.19 -25.14
C ASN A 52 -28.36 -25.52 -23.97
N ILE A 53 -29.69 -25.70 -23.91
CA ILE A 53 -30.53 -25.12 -22.88
C ILE A 53 -31.33 -26.25 -22.24
N GLU A 54 -31.08 -26.53 -20.98
CA GLU A 54 -31.82 -27.50 -20.17
C GLU A 54 -32.92 -26.76 -19.42
N PHE A 55 -34.13 -26.86 -19.93
CA PHE A 55 -35.27 -26.11 -19.41
C PHE A 55 -35.64 -26.45 -17.96
N VAL A 56 -35.59 -27.74 -17.58
CA VAL A 56 -35.98 -28.21 -16.24
C VAL A 56 -34.98 -27.72 -15.18
N SER A 57 -33.71 -27.78 -15.45
CA SER A 57 -32.64 -27.35 -14.55
C SER A 57 -32.34 -25.86 -14.65
N GLY A 58 -32.76 -25.21 -15.72
CA GLY A 58 -32.37 -23.83 -16.02
C GLY A 58 -30.89 -23.66 -16.39
N ASN A 59 -30.24 -24.74 -16.84
CA ASN A 59 -28.85 -24.70 -17.24
C ASN A 59 -28.73 -24.25 -18.69
N ILE A 60 -27.75 -23.38 -18.96
CA ILE A 60 -27.40 -22.95 -20.29
C ILE A 60 -25.91 -23.20 -20.48
N SER A 61 -25.54 -23.88 -21.57
CA SER A 61 -24.15 -24.02 -21.98
C SER A 61 -23.98 -23.59 -23.44
N ALA A 62 -22.90 -22.88 -23.71
CA ALA A 62 -22.53 -22.44 -25.05
C ALA A 62 -21.03 -22.66 -25.27
N SER A 63 -20.65 -23.04 -26.50
CA SER A 63 -19.25 -23.22 -26.89
C SER A 63 -18.84 -22.25 -27.98
N LYS A 64 -17.53 -21.89 -28.01
CA LYS A 64 -16.95 -20.96 -28.99
C LYS A 64 -17.75 -19.66 -29.10
N VAL A 65 -18.04 -19.07 -27.98
CA VAL A 65 -18.82 -17.83 -27.90
C VAL A 65 -17.92 -16.67 -28.35
N LYS A 66 -18.40 -15.89 -29.33
CA LYS A 66 -17.77 -14.62 -29.74
C LYS A 66 -18.74 -13.48 -29.48
N ILE A 67 -18.26 -12.46 -28.79
CA ILE A 67 -19.03 -11.27 -28.41
C ILE A 67 -18.40 -10.06 -29.10
N THR A 68 -19.20 -9.26 -29.76
CA THR A 68 -18.75 -7.99 -30.39
C THR A 68 -19.80 -6.90 -30.15
N PRO A 69 -19.41 -5.65 -29.86
CA PRO A 69 -20.36 -4.57 -29.67
C PRO A 69 -21.05 -4.21 -30.98
N LYS A 70 -22.34 -3.87 -30.95
CA LYS A 70 -23.10 -3.38 -32.12
C LYS A 70 -22.70 -1.97 -32.54
N ILE A 71 -22.38 -1.13 -31.55
CA ILE A 71 -21.98 0.27 -31.72
C ILE A 71 -20.65 0.45 -31.02
N THR A 72 -19.60 0.80 -31.76
CA THR A 72 -18.23 0.88 -31.28
C THR A 72 -17.88 2.20 -30.57
N ASP A 73 -18.69 3.27 -30.79
CA ASP A 73 -18.37 4.62 -30.28
C ASP A 73 -19.45 5.18 -29.34
N ASN A 74 -20.21 4.30 -28.67
CA ASN A 74 -21.21 4.76 -27.69
C ASN A 74 -20.57 5.04 -26.33
N GLN A 75 -20.50 6.33 -25.95
CA GLN A 75 -19.89 6.82 -24.72
C GLN A 75 -20.57 6.35 -23.42
N ASN A 76 -21.82 5.88 -23.53
CA ASN A 76 -22.65 5.55 -22.38
C ASN A 76 -22.79 4.03 -22.13
N VAL A 77 -22.22 3.19 -22.98
CA VAL A 77 -22.36 1.73 -22.92
C VAL A 77 -20.99 1.08 -22.79
N LEU A 78 -20.89 0.14 -21.85
CA LEU A 78 -19.73 -0.73 -21.73
C LEU A 78 -19.57 -1.53 -23.04
N GLN A 79 -18.39 -1.48 -23.63
CA GLN A 79 -18.09 -2.24 -24.85
C GLN A 79 -17.34 -3.51 -24.45
N LEU A 80 -17.90 -4.66 -24.81
CA LEU A 80 -17.30 -5.96 -24.57
C LEU A 80 -16.99 -6.61 -25.92
N ASN A 81 -15.74 -6.95 -26.16
CA ASN A 81 -15.27 -7.66 -27.32
C ASN A 81 -14.43 -8.86 -26.91
N GLY A 82 -14.59 -10.00 -27.57
CA GLY A 82 -13.72 -11.14 -27.33
C GLY A 82 -14.39 -12.49 -27.54
N THR A 83 -13.73 -13.51 -27.01
CA THR A 83 -14.14 -14.91 -27.16
C THR A 83 -14.15 -15.63 -25.82
N VAL A 84 -14.98 -16.64 -25.70
CA VAL A 84 -15.03 -17.60 -24.57
C VAL A 84 -15.13 -19.00 -25.15
N ASP A 85 -14.21 -19.87 -24.77
CA ASP A 85 -14.23 -21.25 -25.29
C ASP A 85 -15.47 -21.99 -24.83
N SER A 86 -15.85 -21.81 -23.56
CA SER A 86 -17.09 -22.39 -23.02
C SER A 86 -17.68 -21.48 -21.94
N LEU A 87 -18.98 -21.22 -22.05
CA LEU A 87 -19.82 -20.53 -21.08
C LEU A 87 -20.80 -21.51 -20.47
N PHE A 88 -20.90 -21.53 -19.15
CA PHE A 88 -21.90 -22.30 -18.43
C PHE A 88 -22.61 -21.43 -17.40
N ILE A 89 -23.94 -21.42 -17.46
CA ILE A 89 -24.81 -20.72 -16.52
C ILE A 89 -25.74 -21.77 -15.91
N SER A 90 -25.76 -21.90 -14.59
CA SER A 90 -26.63 -22.85 -13.92
C SER A 90 -27.78 -22.17 -13.18
N ASN A 91 -28.91 -22.87 -13.17
CA ASN A 91 -30.09 -22.49 -12.42
C ASN A 91 -30.55 -21.05 -12.73
N LEU A 92 -30.52 -20.69 -14.02
CA LEU A 92 -31.13 -19.46 -14.48
C LEU A 92 -32.64 -19.58 -14.27
N GLY A 93 -33.21 -18.66 -13.49
CA GLY A 93 -34.65 -18.56 -13.36
C GLY A 93 -35.28 -18.15 -14.69
N ILE A 94 -35.41 -19.11 -15.65
CA ILE A 94 -35.87 -18.82 -17.02
C ILE A 94 -37.24 -18.15 -17.00
N TYR A 95 -38.15 -18.60 -16.14
CA TYR A 95 -39.47 -17.95 -15.94
C TYR A 95 -39.34 -16.52 -15.43
N ASP A 96 -38.46 -16.29 -14.43
CA ASP A 96 -38.21 -14.95 -13.89
C ASP A 96 -37.52 -14.05 -14.91
N ALA A 97 -36.64 -14.61 -15.73
CA ALA A 97 -35.97 -13.87 -16.79
C ALA A 97 -36.93 -13.41 -17.88
N ILE A 98 -37.88 -14.26 -18.27
CA ILE A 98 -38.86 -13.98 -19.33
C ILE A 98 -40.00 -13.09 -18.83
N LEU A 99 -40.60 -13.43 -17.67
CA LEU A 99 -41.80 -12.75 -17.14
C LEU A 99 -41.45 -11.49 -16.33
N ASN A 100 -40.44 -11.57 -15.48
CA ASN A 100 -40.09 -10.50 -14.54
C ASN A 100 -38.84 -9.72 -14.96
N LYS A 101 -38.20 -10.06 -16.09
CA LYS A 101 -36.95 -9.45 -16.57
C LYS A 101 -35.81 -9.47 -15.53
N LYS A 102 -35.87 -10.42 -14.60
CA LYS A 102 -34.84 -10.61 -13.56
C LYS A 102 -33.95 -11.80 -13.93
N ILE A 103 -32.68 -11.55 -14.15
CA ILE A 103 -31.69 -12.60 -14.44
C ILE A 103 -31.00 -12.98 -13.13
N ASN A 104 -31.42 -14.10 -12.54
CA ASN A 104 -30.82 -14.68 -11.37
C ASN A 104 -30.16 -16.00 -11.75
N ALA A 105 -28.83 -16.05 -11.74
CA ALA A 105 -28.09 -17.30 -11.95
C ALA A 105 -27.48 -17.75 -10.62
N LYS A 106 -27.50 -19.05 -10.34
CA LYS A 106 -26.80 -19.60 -9.18
C LYS A 106 -25.30 -19.64 -9.41
N TYR A 107 -24.89 -19.90 -10.65
CA TYR A 107 -23.51 -20.11 -11.02
C TYR A 107 -23.25 -19.63 -12.45
N VAL A 108 -22.16 -18.90 -12.65
CA VAL A 108 -21.65 -18.53 -13.97
C VAL A 108 -20.21 -18.98 -14.08
N LYS A 109 -19.89 -19.81 -15.08
CA LYS A 109 -18.54 -20.28 -15.36
C LYS A 109 -18.12 -19.90 -16.77
N LEU A 110 -16.93 -19.28 -16.88
CA LEU A 110 -16.26 -18.93 -18.11
C LEU A 110 -14.95 -19.73 -18.21
N PHE A 111 -14.78 -20.46 -19.29
CA PHE A 111 -13.59 -21.23 -19.56
C PHE A 111 -12.81 -20.59 -20.72
N ARG A 112 -11.54 -20.30 -20.47
CA ARG A 112 -10.62 -19.59 -21.36
C ARG A 112 -11.24 -18.34 -22.02
N PRO A 113 -11.83 -17.42 -21.25
CA PRO A 113 -12.27 -16.15 -21.82
C PRO A 113 -11.05 -15.33 -22.26
N ASN A 114 -11.15 -14.73 -23.45
CA ASN A 114 -10.21 -13.70 -23.91
C ASN A 114 -11.03 -12.45 -24.24
N LEU A 115 -11.10 -11.54 -23.27
CA LEU A 115 -12.05 -10.44 -23.26
C LEU A 115 -11.34 -9.08 -23.19
N GLN A 116 -11.73 -8.19 -24.08
CA GLN A 116 -11.40 -6.77 -24.01
C GLN A 116 -12.66 -5.97 -23.66
N ILE A 117 -12.55 -5.17 -22.60
CA ILE A 117 -13.64 -4.37 -22.05
C ILE A 117 -13.25 -2.90 -22.15
N ILE A 118 -14.06 -2.07 -22.81
CA ILE A 118 -13.87 -0.62 -22.80
C ILE A 118 -14.92 0.00 -21.89
N LEU A 119 -14.44 0.71 -20.87
CA LEU A 119 -15.30 1.38 -19.88
C LEU A 119 -15.99 2.59 -20.50
N PRO A 120 -17.24 2.90 -20.14
CA PRO A 120 -17.92 4.10 -20.59
C PRO A 120 -17.28 5.36 -19.98
N GLU A 121 -17.37 6.50 -20.70
CA GLU A 121 -16.84 7.78 -20.24
C GLU A 121 -17.58 8.28 -19.00
N ASN A 122 -18.93 8.20 -19.00
CA ASN A 122 -19.78 8.62 -17.90
C ASN A 122 -20.19 7.43 -17.01
N GLN A 123 -19.51 7.24 -15.89
CA GLN A 123 -19.88 6.20 -14.91
C GLN A 123 -21.22 6.47 -14.19
N ASP A 124 -21.71 7.72 -14.18
CA ASP A 124 -22.99 8.08 -13.56
C ASP A 124 -24.23 7.72 -14.39
N ALA A 125 -24.06 7.43 -15.68
CA ALA A 125 -25.17 7.01 -16.55
C ALA A 125 -25.79 5.64 -16.18
N HIS A 126 -25.06 4.82 -15.42
CA HIS A 126 -25.54 3.51 -14.95
C HIS A 126 -26.52 3.57 -13.78
N LYS A 127 -26.76 4.73 -13.16
CA LYS A 127 -27.73 4.88 -12.05
C LYS A 127 -29.18 4.58 -12.47
N ASN A 128 -29.49 4.55 -13.76
CA ASN A 128 -30.85 4.33 -14.27
C ASN A 128 -31.12 2.92 -14.85
N ASN A 129 -30.11 2.06 -15.03
CA ASN A 129 -30.34 0.69 -15.52
C ASN A 129 -30.44 -0.30 -14.35
N LYS A 130 -31.66 -0.48 -13.92
CA LYS A 130 -32.10 -1.15 -12.69
C LYS A 130 -32.09 -2.68 -12.76
N GLN A 131 -31.04 -3.35 -13.18
CA GLN A 131 -30.95 -4.78 -12.83
C GLN A 131 -29.50 -5.26 -12.84
N PRO A 132 -28.84 -5.38 -11.66
CA PRO A 132 -27.58 -6.11 -11.60
C PRO A 132 -27.82 -7.58 -11.93
N LEU A 133 -26.95 -8.14 -12.79
CA LEU A 133 -26.85 -9.59 -12.96
C LEU A 133 -26.44 -10.17 -11.60
N ILE A 134 -27.36 -10.81 -10.88
CA ILE A 134 -27.08 -11.40 -9.60
C ILE A 134 -26.68 -12.85 -9.86
N SER A 135 -25.37 -13.11 -10.02
CA SER A 135 -24.82 -14.46 -9.89
C SER A 135 -24.35 -14.67 -8.44
N LYS A 136 -24.78 -15.79 -7.82
CA LYS A 136 -24.26 -16.14 -6.48
C LYS A 136 -22.81 -16.58 -6.54
N ASN A 137 -22.40 -17.25 -7.62
CA ASN A 137 -21.03 -17.73 -7.77
C ASN A 137 -20.52 -17.40 -9.18
N LEU A 138 -19.31 -16.90 -9.25
CA LEU A 138 -18.61 -16.61 -10.51
C LEU A 138 -17.30 -17.39 -10.55
N MET A 139 -17.10 -18.15 -11.63
CA MET A 139 -15.83 -18.84 -11.90
C MET A 139 -15.30 -18.46 -13.25
N ILE A 140 -14.02 -18.15 -13.31
CA ILE A 140 -13.24 -17.96 -14.54
C ILE A 140 -12.08 -18.96 -14.47
N GLU A 141 -11.84 -19.69 -15.54
CA GLU A 141 -10.70 -20.59 -15.68
C GLU A 141 -9.85 -20.17 -16.88
N ASP A 142 -8.55 -19.97 -16.65
CA ASP A 142 -7.53 -19.62 -17.66
C ASP A 142 -7.89 -18.42 -18.56
N GLY A 143 -8.45 -17.36 -17.97
CA GLY A 143 -8.92 -16.20 -18.69
C GLY A 143 -7.84 -15.15 -18.95
N ASN A 144 -7.95 -14.45 -20.09
CA ASN A 144 -7.21 -13.21 -20.35
C ASN A 144 -8.22 -12.06 -20.41
N ILE A 145 -8.01 -11.05 -19.56
CA ILE A 145 -8.93 -9.91 -19.46
C ILE A 145 -8.13 -8.62 -19.59
N GLU A 146 -8.49 -7.81 -20.58
CA GLU A 146 -7.98 -6.47 -20.76
C GLU A 146 -9.12 -5.47 -20.58
N ILE A 147 -8.92 -4.48 -19.71
CA ILE A 147 -9.86 -3.37 -19.49
C ILE A 147 -9.18 -2.09 -19.94
N LEU A 148 -9.83 -1.37 -20.84
CA LEU A 148 -9.41 -0.07 -21.35
C LEU A 148 -10.37 1.02 -20.83
N ARG A 149 -9.88 2.24 -20.71
CA ARG A 149 -10.73 3.42 -20.54
C ARG A 149 -11.41 3.77 -21.87
N PHE A 150 -12.34 4.69 -21.84
CA PHE A 150 -13.04 5.17 -23.04
C PHE A 150 -12.07 5.70 -24.11
N ASP A 151 -11.01 6.40 -23.70
CA ASP A 151 -9.94 6.90 -24.58
C ASP A 151 -8.99 5.79 -25.08
N LYS A 152 -9.33 4.52 -24.86
CA LYS A 152 -8.54 3.32 -25.18
C LYS A 152 -7.20 3.22 -24.44
N SER A 153 -6.94 4.07 -23.45
CA SER A 153 -5.79 3.91 -22.58
C SER A 153 -5.96 2.68 -21.67
N LYS A 154 -4.86 2.00 -21.35
CA LYS A 154 -4.88 0.80 -20.48
C LYS A 154 -5.34 1.16 -19.07
N PHE A 155 -6.25 0.34 -18.53
CA PHE A 155 -6.69 0.43 -17.14
C PHE A 155 -6.28 -0.82 -16.35
N LEU A 156 -6.59 -2.02 -16.87
CA LEU A 156 -6.26 -3.29 -16.22
C LEU A 156 -5.96 -4.35 -17.28
N SER A 157 -4.94 -5.17 -17.07
CA SER A 157 -4.66 -6.38 -17.84
C SER A 157 -4.28 -7.52 -16.92
N ILE A 158 -4.90 -8.68 -17.12
CA ILE A 158 -4.64 -9.89 -16.35
C ILE A 158 -4.57 -11.07 -17.30
N GLU A 159 -3.53 -11.89 -17.19
CA GLU A 159 -3.35 -13.10 -17.99
C GLU A 159 -3.48 -14.36 -17.13
N ASN A 160 -3.95 -15.44 -17.74
CA ASN A 160 -4.15 -16.75 -17.11
C ASN A 160 -4.91 -16.64 -15.78
N LEU A 161 -5.99 -15.84 -15.77
CA LEU A 161 -6.83 -15.62 -14.60
C LEU A 161 -7.69 -16.86 -14.35
N SER A 162 -7.48 -17.47 -13.18
CA SER A 162 -8.43 -18.41 -12.57
C SER A 162 -9.01 -17.73 -11.34
N LEU A 163 -10.31 -17.48 -11.33
CA LEU A 163 -11.05 -16.75 -10.31
C LEU A 163 -12.25 -17.59 -9.88
N ASN A 164 -12.41 -17.79 -8.59
CA ASN A 164 -13.65 -18.33 -8.01
C ASN A 164 -14.14 -17.37 -6.92
N ILE A 165 -15.37 -16.90 -7.05
CA ILE A 165 -16.03 -16.03 -6.06
C ILE A 165 -17.34 -16.71 -5.67
N GLU A 166 -17.54 -16.91 -4.36
CA GLU A 166 -18.74 -17.51 -3.79
C GLU A 166 -19.59 -16.49 -3.05
N ASN A 167 -20.92 -16.64 -3.18
CA ASN A 167 -21.92 -15.78 -2.56
C ASN A 167 -21.71 -14.29 -2.85
N LEU A 168 -21.42 -13.98 -4.12
CA LEU A 168 -21.32 -12.63 -4.62
C LEU A 168 -22.63 -11.87 -4.44
N LYS A 169 -22.63 -10.81 -3.65
CA LYS A 169 -23.79 -9.94 -3.41
C LYS A 169 -23.51 -8.57 -4.01
N LEU A 170 -24.19 -8.28 -5.11
CA LEU A 170 -24.22 -6.96 -5.75
C LEU A 170 -25.57 -6.32 -5.44
N THR A 171 -25.73 -5.61 -4.34
CA THR A 171 -26.95 -4.89 -4.01
C THR A 171 -26.81 -3.41 -4.35
N GLU A 172 -27.94 -2.73 -4.67
CA GLU A 172 -27.95 -1.28 -4.95
C GLU A 172 -27.36 -0.46 -3.79
N LYS A 173 -27.53 -0.91 -2.54
CA LYS A 173 -26.89 -0.31 -1.35
C LYS A 173 -25.37 -0.51 -1.31
N GLU A 174 -24.86 -1.52 -1.97
CA GLU A 174 -23.44 -1.90 -1.96
C GLU A 174 -22.67 -1.24 -3.11
N VAL A 175 -23.33 -0.98 -4.24
CA VAL A 175 -22.79 -0.21 -5.37
C VAL A 175 -22.44 1.24 -4.96
N SER A 176 -23.13 1.80 -3.97
CA SER A 176 -22.81 3.12 -3.42
C SER A 176 -21.63 3.14 -2.43
N ARG A 177 -21.08 1.99 -2.09
CA ARG A 177 -19.92 1.85 -1.20
C ARG A 177 -18.61 1.89 -2.00
N LYS A 178 -17.53 2.32 -1.38
CA LYS A 178 -16.20 2.35 -1.97
C LYS A 178 -15.64 0.96 -2.34
N LEU A 179 -16.17 -0.11 -1.74
CA LEU A 179 -16.02 -1.51 -2.15
C LEU A 179 -17.41 -2.08 -2.42
N PRO A 180 -17.86 -2.09 -3.68
CA PRO A 180 -19.23 -2.47 -4.02
C PRO A 180 -19.46 -4.00 -4.03
N ILE A 181 -18.43 -4.79 -3.73
CA ILE A 181 -18.47 -6.25 -3.85
C ILE A 181 -18.36 -6.87 -2.45
N VAL A 182 -19.36 -7.63 -2.06
CA VAL A 182 -19.36 -8.48 -0.86
C VAL A 182 -19.40 -9.94 -1.30
N PHE A 183 -18.46 -10.75 -0.82
CA PHE A 183 -18.36 -12.18 -1.10
C PHE A 183 -17.96 -12.93 0.18
N ASP A 184 -18.30 -14.21 0.26
CA ASP A 184 -17.97 -15.04 1.41
C ASP A 184 -16.60 -15.69 1.25
N GLN A 185 -16.34 -16.29 0.09
CA GLN A 185 -15.08 -16.94 -0.22
C GLN A 185 -14.59 -16.52 -1.61
N TYR A 186 -13.28 -16.50 -1.77
CA TYR A 186 -12.65 -16.23 -3.06
C TYR A 186 -11.35 -17.00 -3.20
N SER A 187 -11.02 -17.39 -4.42
CA SER A 187 -9.68 -17.79 -4.81
C SER A 187 -9.29 -17.09 -6.10
N ILE A 188 -8.04 -16.66 -6.17
CA ILE A 188 -7.48 -15.98 -7.35
C ILE A 188 -6.14 -16.62 -7.65
N LYS A 189 -5.95 -16.98 -8.92
CA LYS A 189 -4.65 -17.31 -9.46
C LYS A 189 -4.50 -16.60 -10.79
N SER A 190 -3.46 -15.81 -10.95
CA SER A 190 -3.23 -15.08 -12.19
C SER A 190 -1.76 -14.86 -12.44
N LYS A 191 -1.40 -14.65 -13.70
CA LYS A 191 -0.09 -14.20 -14.14
C LYS A 191 -0.20 -12.82 -14.78
N ALA A 192 0.93 -12.10 -14.86
CA ALA A 192 1.04 -10.82 -15.56
C ALA A 192 -0.10 -9.84 -15.26
N PHE A 193 -0.26 -9.51 -13.98
CA PHE A 193 -1.19 -8.48 -13.54
C PHE A 193 -0.62 -7.08 -13.78
N HIS A 194 -1.35 -6.22 -14.49
CA HIS A 194 -1.00 -4.83 -14.74
C HIS A 194 -2.21 -3.92 -14.49
N PHE A 195 -2.03 -2.90 -13.67
CA PHE A 195 -3.07 -1.95 -13.33
C PHE A 195 -2.56 -0.51 -13.44
N TYR A 196 -3.31 0.33 -14.10
CA TYR A 196 -3.03 1.74 -14.35
C TYR A 196 -4.14 2.60 -13.73
N PRO A 197 -4.11 2.85 -12.40
CA PRO A 197 -5.19 3.56 -11.69
C PRO A 197 -5.42 4.97 -12.22
N ASP A 198 -4.33 5.59 -12.65
CA ASP A 198 -4.29 6.96 -13.18
C ASP A 198 -3.15 7.08 -14.21
N GLY A 199 -2.91 8.27 -14.72
CA GLY A 199 -1.77 8.53 -15.63
C GLY A 199 -0.43 8.67 -14.90
N VAL A 200 -0.36 8.42 -13.59
CA VAL A 200 0.85 8.60 -12.77
C VAL A 200 1.53 7.27 -12.47
N TYR A 201 0.77 6.21 -12.19
CA TYR A 201 1.31 4.94 -11.72
C TYR A 201 0.98 3.76 -12.62
N HIS A 202 1.92 2.86 -12.73
CA HIS A 202 1.76 1.49 -13.19
C HIS A 202 2.00 0.53 -12.02
N ILE A 203 0.99 -0.25 -11.68
CA ILE A 203 1.06 -1.29 -10.66
C ILE A 203 1.09 -2.64 -11.38
N SER A 204 2.03 -3.50 -11.02
CA SER A 204 2.18 -4.83 -11.63
C SER A 204 2.55 -5.89 -10.62
N ALA A 205 2.26 -7.14 -10.96
CA ALA A 205 2.73 -8.35 -10.29
C ALA A 205 2.91 -9.46 -11.32
N THR A 206 3.92 -10.32 -11.15
CA THR A 206 4.14 -11.47 -12.04
C THR A 206 3.18 -12.60 -11.74
N GLU A 207 2.77 -12.74 -10.47
CA GLU A 207 1.80 -13.75 -10.05
C GLU A 207 1.00 -13.27 -8.84
N ILE A 208 -0.30 -13.58 -8.84
CA ILE A 208 -1.17 -13.49 -7.68
C ILE A 208 -1.75 -14.89 -7.45
N ASN A 209 -1.65 -15.40 -6.24
CA ASN A 209 -2.17 -16.72 -5.89
C ASN A 209 -2.83 -16.70 -4.52
N THR A 210 -3.99 -17.36 -4.42
CA THR A 210 -4.67 -17.63 -3.15
C THR A 210 -4.67 -19.14 -2.91
N GLU A 211 -4.15 -19.55 -1.77
CA GLU A 211 -4.11 -20.95 -1.36
C GLU A 211 -4.34 -21.05 0.14
N ASN A 212 -5.25 -21.95 0.56
CA ASN A 212 -5.53 -22.24 1.98
C ASN A 212 -5.81 -20.96 2.83
N GLY A 213 -6.61 -20.03 2.28
CA GLY A 213 -6.94 -18.77 2.97
C GLY A 213 -5.80 -17.74 3.03
N GLN A 214 -4.69 -18.02 2.35
CA GLN A 214 -3.57 -17.09 2.19
C GLN A 214 -3.56 -16.51 0.78
N MET A 215 -3.13 -15.25 0.65
CA MET A 215 -2.86 -14.63 -0.63
C MET A 215 -1.37 -14.33 -0.73
N SER A 216 -0.75 -14.69 -1.85
CA SER A 216 0.61 -14.28 -2.19
C SER A 216 0.62 -13.49 -3.48
N VAL A 217 1.49 -12.47 -3.52
CA VAL A 217 1.75 -11.64 -4.69
C VAL A 217 3.25 -11.64 -4.92
N THR A 218 3.67 -12.05 -6.12
CA THR A 218 5.09 -12.15 -6.49
C THR A 218 5.48 -10.98 -7.39
N ASP A 219 6.69 -10.44 -7.19
CA ASP A 219 7.29 -9.31 -7.92
C ASP A 219 6.35 -8.11 -8.04
N PHE A 220 5.78 -7.73 -6.90
CA PHE A 220 4.95 -6.53 -6.85
C PHE A 220 5.77 -5.28 -7.19
N SER A 221 5.19 -4.43 -8.01
CA SER A 221 5.80 -3.15 -8.39
C SER A 221 4.73 -2.08 -8.57
N MET A 222 4.94 -0.92 -7.97
CA MET A 222 4.21 0.33 -8.22
C MET A 222 5.23 1.37 -8.69
N LYS A 223 5.33 1.55 -9.99
CA LYS A 223 6.30 2.46 -10.62
C LYS A 223 5.62 3.71 -11.18
N PRO A 224 6.24 4.90 -11.01
CA PRO A 224 5.76 6.08 -11.66
C PRO A 224 5.96 6.01 -13.18
N LEU A 225 4.95 6.44 -13.95
CA LEU A 225 4.97 6.58 -15.40
C LEU A 225 5.58 7.92 -15.85
N ILE A 226 5.63 8.88 -14.93
CA ILE A 226 6.14 10.23 -15.15
C ILE A 226 7.28 10.51 -14.18
N ASN A 227 8.23 11.35 -14.58
CA ASN A 227 9.32 11.77 -13.69
C ASN A 227 8.84 12.77 -12.63
N PHE A 228 9.66 12.95 -11.57
CA PHE A 228 9.28 13.83 -10.45
C PHE A 228 9.09 15.29 -10.85
N SER A 229 9.81 15.80 -11.84
CA SER A 229 9.68 17.18 -12.33
C SER A 229 8.31 17.41 -12.97
N GLU A 230 7.84 16.48 -13.80
CA GLU A 230 6.51 16.51 -14.39
C GLU A 230 5.42 16.31 -13.33
N PHE A 231 5.60 15.36 -12.41
CA PHE A 231 4.69 15.10 -11.31
C PHE A 231 4.49 16.33 -10.43
N SER A 232 5.57 17.00 -10.03
CA SER A 232 5.52 18.17 -9.14
C SER A 232 4.83 19.39 -9.76
N ARG A 233 4.83 19.51 -11.10
CA ARG A 233 4.05 20.53 -11.82
C ARG A 233 2.55 20.23 -11.78
N LYS A 234 2.17 18.96 -12.00
CA LYS A 234 0.76 18.53 -12.00
C LYS A 234 0.18 18.46 -10.58
N PHE A 235 0.98 18.05 -9.63
CA PHE A 235 0.57 17.80 -8.23
C PHE A 235 1.52 18.50 -7.26
N PRO A 236 1.51 19.85 -7.21
CA PRO A 236 2.41 20.59 -6.33
C PRO A 236 2.23 20.14 -4.88
N ARG A 237 3.34 20.00 -4.16
CA ARG A 237 3.40 19.65 -2.73
C ARG A 237 3.04 18.19 -2.39
N LYS A 238 2.91 17.30 -3.37
CA LYS A 238 2.76 15.85 -3.15
C LYS A 238 4.08 15.13 -3.37
N SER A 239 4.21 13.95 -2.76
CA SER A 239 5.33 13.04 -2.99
C SER A 239 4.98 12.02 -4.04
N LEU A 240 5.99 11.61 -4.83
CA LEU A 240 5.91 10.53 -5.78
C LEU A 240 6.62 9.30 -5.19
N PHE A 241 6.05 8.11 -5.36
CA PHE A 241 6.56 6.88 -4.79
C PHE A 241 6.93 5.86 -5.87
N ASP A 242 8.05 5.19 -5.68
CA ASP A 242 8.43 3.97 -6.40
C ASP A 242 8.54 2.85 -5.34
N ILE A 243 7.70 1.83 -5.47
CA ILE A 243 7.59 0.75 -4.49
C ILE A 243 7.69 -0.59 -5.20
N SER A 244 8.48 -1.51 -4.66
CA SER A 244 8.51 -2.90 -5.11
C SER A 244 8.68 -3.86 -3.95
N SER A 245 8.30 -5.11 -4.13
CA SER A 245 8.56 -6.21 -3.19
C SER A 245 8.64 -7.52 -3.96
N GLN A 246 9.63 -8.34 -3.67
CA GLN A 246 9.80 -9.63 -4.31
C GLN A 246 8.60 -10.54 -4.05
N LYS A 247 8.13 -10.54 -2.79
CA LYS A 247 6.94 -11.31 -2.41
C LYS A 247 6.16 -10.59 -1.32
N MET A 248 4.83 -10.59 -1.44
CA MET A 248 3.92 -10.17 -0.38
C MET A 248 3.01 -11.34 -0.02
N ASN A 249 2.87 -11.63 1.27
CA ASN A 249 1.97 -12.66 1.77
C ASN A 249 0.96 -12.04 2.74
N PHE A 250 -0.28 -12.48 2.62
CA PHE A 250 -1.40 -12.05 3.44
C PHE A 250 -2.12 -13.27 3.98
N LYS A 251 -2.42 -13.32 5.29
CA LYS A 251 -3.15 -14.43 5.91
C LYS A 251 -4.43 -13.94 6.57
N ASP A 252 -5.46 -14.78 6.48
CA ASP A 252 -6.75 -14.61 7.15
C ASP A 252 -7.38 -13.24 6.87
N ILE A 253 -7.51 -12.91 5.58
CA ILE A 253 -8.10 -11.64 5.13
C ILE A 253 -9.59 -11.64 5.44
N VAL A 254 -10.02 -10.78 6.34
CA VAL A 254 -11.43 -10.59 6.71
C VAL A 254 -11.86 -9.17 6.36
N LEU A 255 -12.83 -9.07 5.45
CA LEU A 255 -13.43 -7.79 5.03
C LEU A 255 -14.81 -7.65 5.69
N LYS A 256 -14.97 -6.66 6.57
CA LYS A 256 -16.26 -6.31 7.18
C LYS A 256 -16.53 -4.84 6.89
N LYS A 257 -17.76 -4.52 6.50
CA LYS A 257 -18.35 -3.18 6.27
C LYS A 257 -17.36 -1.98 6.09
N ASN A 258 -16.56 -1.64 7.08
CA ASN A 258 -15.55 -0.57 7.08
C ASN A 258 -14.24 -0.99 7.76
N LYS A 259 -14.03 -2.31 7.93
CA LYS A 259 -12.89 -2.87 8.64
C LYS A 259 -12.23 -3.95 7.79
N ILE A 260 -10.91 -3.90 7.72
CA ILE A 260 -10.05 -4.90 7.10
C ILE A 260 -9.18 -5.49 8.22
N SER A 261 -9.24 -6.80 8.40
CA SER A 261 -8.42 -7.49 9.41
C SER A 261 -7.59 -8.59 8.76
N LEU A 262 -6.32 -8.68 9.15
CA LEU A 262 -5.40 -9.73 8.72
C LEU A 262 -4.60 -10.25 9.93
N SER A 263 -4.36 -11.56 9.97
CA SER A 263 -3.53 -12.16 11.01
C SER A 263 -2.04 -11.95 10.76
N GLU A 264 -1.61 -11.97 9.50
CA GLU A 264 -0.22 -11.72 9.12
C GLU A 264 -0.15 -11.00 7.77
N VAL A 265 0.76 -10.02 7.69
CA VAL A 265 1.21 -9.41 6.44
C VAL A 265 2.73 -9.46 6.42
N ARG A 266 3.31 -10.01 5.34
CA ARG A 266 4.77 -10.11 5.18
C ARG A 266 5.20 -9.57 3.83
N PHE A 267 6.17 -8.66 3.85
CA PHE A 267 6.81 -8.09 2.69
C PHE A 267 8.27 -8.59 2.63
N SER A 268 8.62 -9.33 1.59
CA SER A 268 9.99 -9.80 1.34
C SER A 268 10.69 -8.84 0.38
N GLU A 269 11.88 -8.40 0.75
CA GLU A 269 12.71 -7.45 0.01
C GLU A 269 11.95 -6.21 -0.48
N PRO A 270 11.17 -5.54 0.40
CA PRO A 270 10.48 -4.32 -0.01
C PRO A 270 11.49 -3.21 -0.28
N ASN A 271 11.29 -2.50 -1.38
CA ASN A 271 12.08 -1.34 -1.75
C ASN A 271 11.17 -0.13 -1.94
N LEU A 272 11.45 0.94 -1.20
CA LEU A 272 10.69 2.19 -1.24
C LEU A 272 11.60 3.35 -1.63
N THR A 273 11.29 4.04 -2.72
CA THR A 273 11.87 5.36 -3.02
C THR A 273 10.79 6.43 -3.00
N MET A 274 10.96 7.44 -2.18
CA MET A 274 10.09 8.60 -2.09
C MET A 274 10.78 9.83 -2.69
N TYR A 275 10.18 10.43 -3.70
CA TYR A 275 10.60 11.69 -4.28
C TYR A 275 9.75 12.84 -3.72
N THR A 276 10.36 13.91 -3.26
CA THR A 276 9.67 15.02 -2.60
C THR A 276 10.32 16.37 -2.89
N SER A 277 9.58 17.47 -2.68
CA SER A 277 10.07 18.85 -2.77
C SER A 277 10.05 19.54 -1.39
N GLU A 278 10.62 20.75 -1.31
CA GLU A 278 10.70 21.50 -0.05
C GLU A 278 9.36 22.01 0.48
N ASN A 279 8.40 22.21 -0.40
CA ASN A 279 7.14 22.88 -0.10
C ASN A 279 5.99 21.90 0.17
N GLN A 280 6.19 20.91 1.03
CA GLN A 280 5.06 20.07 1.44
C GLN A 280 4.14 20.84 2.39
N ASN A 281 2.91 21.13 1.94
CA ASN A 281 1.88 21.57 2.87
C ASN A 281 1.36 20.34 3.64
N LYS A 282 1.12 20.53 4.93
CA LYS A 282 0.28 19.63 5.75
C LYS A 282 -1.20 19.75 5.30
N ASN A 283 -1.48 19.50 4.02
CA ASN A 283 -2.87 19.42 3.58
C ASN A 283 -3.47 18.20 4.26
N LYS A 284 -4.55 18.41 4.97
CA LYS A 284 -5.43 17.33 5.48
C LYS A 284 -5.87 16.51 4.28
N ASN A 285 -5.20 15.39 4.03
CA ASN A 285 -5.69 14.38 3.08
C ASN A 285 -7.10 13.99 3.54
N LYS A 286 -7.98 13.64 2.60
CA LYS A 286 -9.27 13.03 2.98
C LYS A 286 -8.95 11.81 3.84
N PRO A 287 -9.53 11.68 5.04
CA PRO A 287 -9.21 10.58 5.93
C PRO A 287 -9.51 9.24 5.25
N PHE A 288 -8.63 8.27 5.45
CA PHE A 288 -8.85 6.88 5.07
C PHE A 288 -10.08 6.36 5.82
N THR A 289 -11.08 5.85 5.11
CA THR A 289 -12.39 5.55 5.71
C THR A 289 -12.48 4.17 6.35
N TYR A 290 -11.46 3.33 6.20
CA TYR A 290 -11.42 1.98 6.75
C TYR A 290 -10.55 1.92 8.00
N ILE A 291 -10.97 1.08 8.95
CA ILE A 291 -10.11 0.63 10.03
C ILE A 291 -9.35 -0.60 9.52
N VAL A 292 -8.02 -0.56 9.57
CA VAL A 292 -7.17 -1.69 9.20
C VAL A 292 -6.51 -2.25 10.45
N GLU A 293 -6.78 -3.51 10.76
CA GLU A 293 -6.18 -4.22 11.90
C GLU A 293 -5.28 -5.34 11.39
N LEU A 294 -4.01 -5.26 11.75
CA LEU A 294 -2.97 -6.21 11.36
C LEU A 294 -2.38 -6.80 12.64
N GLN A 295 -2.52 -8.12 12.86
CA GLN A 295 -1.98 -8.72 14.08
C GLN A 295 -0.47 -8.78 14.04
N ASN A 296 0.11 -9.19 12.90
CA ASN A 296 1.55 -9.22 12.68
C ASN A 296 1.89 -8.63 11.32
N VAL A 297 2.86 -7.71 11.27
CA VAL A 297 3.38 -7.13 10.03
C VAL A 297 4.89 -7.30 10.01
N PHE A 298 5.40 -7.96 8.98
CA PHE A 298 6.82 -8.22 8.77
C PHE A 298 7.32 -7.51 7.53
N PHE A 299 8.48 -6.90 7.64
CA PHE A 299 9.29 -6.42 6.53
C PHE A 299 10.65 -7.12 6.63
N ASP A 300 11.00 -7.90 5.63
CA ASP A 300 12.22 -8.69 5.62
C ASP A 300 13.17 -8.14 4.55
N ASN A 301 14.37 -7.73 4.96
CA ASN A 301 15.46 -7.30 4.09
C ASN A 301 15.11 -6.12 3.16
N GLY A 302 14.35 -5.16 3.68
CA GLY A 302 13.87 -4.00 2.93
C GLY A 302 14.94 -2.94 2.68
N LYS A 303 14.60 -1.99 1.76
CA LYS A 303 15.39 -0.78 1.49
C LYS A 303 14.46 0.42 1.45
N ALA A 304 14.94 1.56 1.94
CA ALA A 304 14.19 2.80 1.81
C ALA A 304 15.11 3.97 1.43
N LYS A 305 14.61 4.87 0.57
CA LYS A 305 15.32 6.04 0.10
C LYS A 305 14.40 7.25 -0.02
N ILE A 306 14.87 8.42 0.43
CA ILE A 306 14.19 9.70 0.25
C ILE A 306 15.05 10.61 -0.60
N ILE A 307 14.52 11.00 -1.76
CA ILE A 307 15.13 11.94 -2.68
C ILE A 307 14.37 13.27 -2.61
N LYS A 308 15.06 14.34 -2.22
CA LYS A 308 14.50 15.68 -2.13
C LYS A 308 15.24 16.59 -3.09
N ASN A 309 14.51 17.20 -4.03
CA ASN A 309 15.12 18.06 -5.08
C ASN A 309 16.27 17.37 -5.82
N GLY A 310 16.11 16.10 -6.18
CA GLY A 310 17.12 15.30 -6.89
C GLY A 310 18.30 14.81 -6.03
N GLN A 311 18.36 15.17 -4.74
CA GLN A 311 19.45 14.76 -3.83
C GLN A 311 18.98 13.68 -2.86
N ASN A 312 19.82 12.66 -2.62
CA ASN A 312 19.58 11.70 -1.56
C ASN A 312 19.64 12.38 -0.19
N LYS A 313 18.54 12.36 0.55
CA LYS A 313 18.44 12.93 1.90
C LYS A 313 18.42 11.87 2.99
N PHE A 314 17.95 10.68 2.66
CA PHE A 314 17.92 9.54 3.56
C PHE A 314 18.02 8.26 2.75
N SER A 315 18.78 7.30 3.23
CA SER A 315 18.72 5.92 2.75
C SER A 315 19.03 4.93 3.87
N VAL A 316 18.48 3.74 3.75
CA VAL A 316 18.73 2.61 4.65
C VAL A 316 18.62 1.31 3.89
N ASP A 317 19.51 0.37 4.16
CA ASP A 317 19.53 -0.99 3.61
C ASP A 317 19.18 -2.03 4.68
N ASN A 318 18.81 -3.23 4.23
CA ASN A 318 18.54 -4.39 5.08
C ASN A 318 17.60 -4.05 6.27
N VAL A 319 16.51 -3.38 5.97
CA VAL A 319 15.48 -3.08 6.97
C VAL A 319 14.71 -4.36 7.27
N ASN A 320 14.77 -4.79 8.54
CA ASN A 320 13.88 -5.81 9.06
C ASN A 320 12.98 -5.17 10.10
N ALA A 321 11.67 -5.36 9.97
CA ALA A 321 10.72 -4.81 10.93
C ALA A 321 9.60 -5.82 11.24
N HIS A 322 9.21 -5.85 12.49
CA HIS A 322 8.05 -6.59 12.98
C HIS A 322 7.20 -5.67 13.85
N PHE A 323 5.92 -5.55 13.51
CA PHE A 323 4.93 -4.83 14.29
C PHE A 323 3.86 -5.81 14.76
N GLU A 324 3.52 -5.73 16.06
CA GLU A 324 2.43 -6.49 16.66
C GLU A 324 1.22 -5.60 16.90
N GLN A 325 0.04 -6.09 16.51
CA GLN A 325 -1.25 -5.42 16.69
C GLN A 325 -1.23 -3.98 16.17
N LEU A 326 -0.86 -3.82 14.88
CA LEU A 326 -0.90 -2.54 14.19
C LEU A 326 -2.34 -2.23 13.77
N VAL A 327 -2.87 -1.10 14.25
CA VAL A 327 -4.19 -0.58 13.91
C VAL A 327 -4.04 0.76 13.23
N LEU A 328 -4.56 0.87 12.00
CA LEU A 328 -4.65 2.12 11.26
C LEU A 328 -6.09 2.63 11.35
N ASP A 329 -6.29 3.72 12.05
CA ASP A 329 -7.59 4.37 12.24
C ASP A 329 -7.45 5.89 12.23
N GLU A 330 -7.60 6.51 11.05
CA GLU A 330 -7.50 7.96 10.91
C GLU A 330 -8.67 8.73 11.54
N LYS A 331 -9.75 8.04 11.91
CA LYS A 331 -10.92 8.66 12.52
C LYS A 331 -10.86 8.65 14.05
N ASN A 332 -9.82 8.05 14.65
CA ASN A 332 -9.72 8.02 16.09
C ASN A 332 -9.31 9.40 16.64
N PRO A 333 -10.22 10.19 17.22
CA PRO A 333 -9.92 11.54 17.70
C PRO A 333 -9.00 11.54 18.92
N LYS A 334 -8.75 10.38 19.54
CA LYS A 334 -7.86 10.23 20.70
C LYS A 334 -6.40 9.99 20.32
N SER A 335 -6.11 9.73 19.05
CA SER A 335 -4.75 9.44 18.58
C SER A 335 -4.22 10.58 17.73
N GLU A 336 -3.10 11.16 18.13
CA GLU A 336 -2.38 12.20 17.35
C GLU A 336 -1.66 11.61 16.13
N VAL A 337 -1.51 10.27 16.08
CA VAL A 337 -0.99 9.51 14.94
C VAL A 337 -2.10 8.60 14.41
N PRO A 338 -2.20 8.40 13.09
CA PRO A 338 -3.25 7.58 12.48
C PRO A 338 -3.03 6.07 12.68
N PHE A 339 -2.11 5.67 13.56
CA PHE A 339 -1.80 4.27 13.83
C PHE A 339 -1.52 4.03 15.32
N GLN A 340 -1.83 2.82 15.77
CA GLN A 340 -1.52 2.30 17.09
C GLN A 340 -0.82 0.95 16.94
N TYR A 341 0.04 0.59 17.88
CA TYR A 341 0.73 -0.70 17.90
C TYR A 341 0.94 -1.15 19.35
N LYS A 342 1.02 -2.45 19.55
CA LYS A 342 1.35 -3.02 20.87
C LYS A 342 2.85 -3.08 21.07
N ASN A 343 3.56 -3.59 20.08
CA ASN A 343 5.01 -3.75 20.10
C ASN A 343 5.61 -3.53 18.72
N TYR A 344 6.91 -3.25 18.64
CA TYR A 344 7.67 -3.23 17.42
C TYR A 344 9.14 -3.56 17.64
N GLN A 345 9.76 -4.12 16.61
CA GLN A 345 11.19 -4.28 16.45
C GLN A 345 11.56 -3.83 15.05
N ILE A 346 12.55 -2.97 14.92
CA ILE A 346 13.03 -2.47 13.62
C ILE A 346 14.54 -2.48 13.66
N SER A 347 15.17 -3.10 12.66
CA SER A 347 16.62 -3.00 12.44
C SER A 347 16.92 -2.51 11.03
N GLY A 348 18.05 -1.85 10.86
CA GLY A 348 18.52 -1.37 9.57
C GLY A 348 20.04 -1.24 9.54
N ARG A 349 20.60 -1.29 8.32
CA ARG A 349 22.04 -1.15 8.08
C ARG A 349 22.31 -0.05 7.07
N ASN A 350 23.56 0.44 7.06
CA ASN A 350 24.04 1.46 6.11
C ASN A 350 23.12 2.68 6.03
N ILE A 351 22.74 3.18 7.19
CA ILE A 351 21.84 4.34 7.27
C ILE A 351 22.61 5.59 6.92
N PHE A 352 22.09 6.33 5.96
CA PHE A 352 22.58 7.65 5.55
C PHE A 352 21.51 8.70 5.78
N LEU A 353 21.89 9.84 6.35
CA LEU A 353 21.05 11.02 6.50
C LEU A 353 21.85 12.28 6.09
N ASP A 354 21.31 13.06 5.16
CA ASP A 354 21.82 14.39 4.85
C ASP A 354 21.44 15.36 5.99
N ALA A 355 22.40 15.62 6.88
CA ALA A 355 22.23 16.44 8.07
C ALA A 355 22.38 17.96 7.76
N GLY A 356 21.91 18.40 6.61
CA GLY A 356 21.85 19.79 6.21
C GLY A 356 23.07 20.28 5.41
N LYS A 357 23.35 21.60 5.46
CA LYS A 357 24.30 22.24 4.57
C LYS A 357 25.74 21.71 4.72
N PHE A 358 26.14 21.37 5.94
CA PHE A 358 27.54 21.11 6.26
C PHE A 358 27.87 19.68 6.65
N TYR A 359 26.89 18.84 6.96
CA TYR A 359 27.12 17.53 7.55
C TYR A 359 26.31 16.42 6.86
N GLN A 360 26.81 15.19 7.00
CA GLN A 360 26.16 13.93 6.69
C GLN A 360 26.26 13.03 7.93
N LEU A 361 25.25 12.22 8.17
CA LEU A 361 25.23 11.24 9.23
C LEU A 361 25.18 9.84 8.63
N PHE A 362 26.10 8.99 9.03
CA PHE A 362 26.14 7.58 8.72
C PHE A 362 25.95 6.76 9.99
N ILE A 363 25.21 5.65 9.90
CA ILE A 363 25.07 4.67 10.97
C ILE A 363 25.18 3.29 10.36
N ASN A 364 26.15 2.47 10.80
CA ASN A 364 26.35 1.15 10.24
C ASN A 364 25.20 0.21 10.56
N ASN A 365 24.75 0.18 11.83
CA ASN A 365 23.63 -0.64 12.28
C ASN A 365 22.79 0.16 13.27
N ALA A 366 21.47 0.03 13.18
CA ALA A 366 20.52 0.58 14.12
C ALA A 366 19.46 -0.47 14.45
N ASP A 367 19.24 -0.68 15.74
CA ASP A 367 18.21 -1.57 16.28
C ASP A 367 17.27 -0.77 17.18
N PHE A 368 16.00 -0.77 16.85
CA PHE A 368 14.92 -0.08 17.58
C PHE A 368 13.96 -1.12 18.14
N GLN A 369 13.71 -1.05 19.41
CA GLN A 369 12.66 -1.81 20.09
C GLN A 369 11.78 -0.84 20.88
N LYS A 370 10.63 -1.28 21.33
CA LYS A 370 9.66 -0.42 22.01
C LYS A 370 10.26 0.51 23.06
N ASN A 371 11.22 0.02 23.84
CA ASN A 371 11.82 0.77 24.96
C ASN A 371 13.35 0.90 24.86
N SER A 372 13.97 0.53 23.73
CA SER A 372 15.42 0.62 23.58
C SER A 372 15.85 0.93 22.15
N ILE A 373 17.00 1.59 22.03
CA ILE A 373 17.66 1.90 20.77
C ILE A 373 19.15 1.54 20.93
N ASP A 374 19.69 0.76 20.00
CA ASP A 374 21.14 0.47 19.90
C ASP A 374 21.64 0.94 18.53
N LEU A 375 22.56 1.89 18.51
CA LEU A 375 23.18 2.42 17.31
C LEU A 375 24.66 2.08 17.32
N ARG A 376 25.18 1.53 16.22
CA ARG A 376 26.60 1.15 16.08
C ARG A 376 27.22 1.80 14.85
N GLY A 377 28.45 2.31 15.02
CA GLY A 377 29.20 2.93 13.96
C GLY A 377 28.57 4.24 13.47
N LEU A 378 28.16 5.11 14.40
CA LEU A 378 27.65 6.44 14.07
C LEU A 378 28.80 7.36 13.68
N HIS A 379 28.66 8.05 12.55
CA HIS A 379 29.65 9.02 12.07
C HIS A 379 28.93 10.27 11.55
N LEU A 380 28.98 11.36 12.33
CA LEU A 380 28.66 12.70 11.86
C LEU A 380 29.88 13.24 11.10
N GLN A 381 29.79 13.16 9.77
CA GLN A 381 30.87 13.51 8.86
C GLN A 381 30.64 14.89 8.25
N PRO A 382 31.66 15.79 8.26
CA PRO A 382 31.55 17.06 7.54
C PRO A 382 31.63 16.83 6.02
N LYS A 383 30.84 17.59 5.26
CA LYS A 383 30.85 17.60 3.78
C LYS A 383 32.07 18.31 3.21
N PHE A 384 32.73 19.15 4.00
CA PHE A 384 33.81 20.02 3.61
C PHE A 384 35.05 19.84 4.51
N THR A 385 36.24 20.00 3.96
CA THR A 385 37.46 20.09 4.75
C THR A 385 37.40 21.35 5.66
N LYS A 386 38.27 21.43 6.67
CA LYS A 386 38.35 22.59 7.57
C LYS A 386 38.43 23.92 6.81
N THR A 387 39.34 24.00 5.84
CA THR A 387 39.55 25.21 5.00
C THR A 387 38.32 25.54 4.16
N GLN A 388 37.72 24.55 3.49
CA GLN A 388 36.50 24.73 2.70
C GLN A 388 35.31 25.14 3.54
N PHE A 389 35.18 24.60 4.76
CA PHE A 389 34.13 24.97 5.69
C PHE A 389 34.28 26.45 6.12
N THR A 390 35.49 26.85 6.50
CA THR A 390 35.81 28.23 6.88
C THR A 390 35.45 29.23 5.77
N SER A 391 35.74 28.92 4.50
CA SER A 391 35.38 29.79 3.38
C SER A 391 33.87 29.91 3.11
N LYS A 392 33.04 29.02 3.66
CA LYS A 392 31.58 28.97 3.45
C LYS A 392 30.76 29.57 4.60
N ILE A 393 31.38 30.03 5.65
CA ILE A 393 30.76 30.66 6.80
C ILE A 393 31.11 32.14 6.88
N SER A 394 30.16 32.99 7.25
CA SER A 394 30.34 34.44 7.39
C SER A 394 30.80 34.87 8.78
N THR A 395 30.48 34.05 9.79
CA THR A 395 30.86 34.24 11.19
C THR A 395 31.44 32.95 11.74
N GLU A 396 32.23 33.05 12.79
CA GLU A 396 32.85 31.88 13.45
C GLU A 396 31.84 30.82 13.78
N LYS A 397 32.15 29.57 13.38
CA LYS A 397 31.38 28.36 13.73
C LYS A 397 32.31 27.18 13.88
N ASP A 398 31.94 26.26 14.73
CA ASP A 398 32.68 25.04 14.93
C ASP A 398 32.45 24.04 13.79
N TRP A 399 33.51 23.44 13.29
CA TRP A 399 33.53 22.30 12.41
C TRP A 399 33.62 21.03 13.27
N TYR A 400 32.76 20.06 13.00
CA TYR A 400 32.66 18.82 13.78
C TYR A 400 32.96 17.61 12.90
N ASN A 401 33.75 16.65 13.43
CA ASN A 401 33.88 15.30 12.90
C ASN A 401 33.75 14.36 14.09
N VAL A 402 32.61 13.63 14.16
CA VAL A 402 32.26 12.86 15.36
C VAL A 402 31.99 11.42 14.97
N LYS A 403 32.77 10.49 15.55
CA LYS A 403 32.57 9.04 15.42
C LYS A 403 32.20 8.45 16.79
N ILE A 404 31.19 7.56 16.81
CA ILE A 404 30.76 6.86 18.01
C ILE A 404 30.67 5.37 17.67
N ALA A 405 31.40 4.53 18.41
CA ALA A 405 31.35 3.09 18.17
C ALA A 405 29.99 2.51 18.55
N GLN A 406 29.43 2.91 19.68
CA GLN A 406 28.11 2.46 20.14
C GLN A 406 27.40 3.54 20.94
N THR A 407 26.10 3.70 20.68
CA THR A 407 25.15 4.43 21.52
C THR A 407 24.01 3.49 21.89
N ARG A 408 23.81 3.27 23.19
CA ARG A 408 22.70 2.47 23.71
C ARG A 408 21.77 3.35 24.53
N ILE A 409 20.49 3.31 24.22
CA ILE A 409 19.42 4.03 24.88
C ILE A 409 18.46 3.00 25.46
N THR A 410 18.14 3.09 26.76
CA THR A 410 17.18 2.22 27.43
C THR A 410 16.13 3.03 28.18
N ASP A 411 15.00 2.40 28.47
CA ASP A 411 13.82 3.06 29.03
C ASP A 411 13.37 4.26 28.18
N PHE A 412 13.37 4.04 26.87
CA PHE A 412 12.96 5.02 25.87
C PHE A 412 11.45 5.05 25.74
N HIS A 413 10.86 6.19 26.06
CA HIS A 413 9.43 6.44 25.93
C HIS A 413 9.19 7.73 25.15
N TRP A 414 8.38 7.67 24.14
CA TRP A 414 7.97 8.84 23.40
C TRP A 414 6.45 8.89 23.25
N LYS A 415 5.90 10.10 23.22
CA LYS A 415 4.49 10.38 22.95
C LYS A 415 4.41 11.63 22.10
N LEU A 416 3.44 11.74 21.23
CA LEU A 416 3.06 13.01 20.62
C LEU A 416 2.08 13.73 21.55
N LYS A 417 2.32 15.00 21.80
CA LYS A 417 1.41 15.90 22.47
C LYS A 417 1.38 17.22 21.68
N ASP A 418 0.20 17.63 21.24
CA ASP A 418 0.02 18.85 20.41
C ASP A 418 0.94 18.85 19.17
N SER A 419 1.03 17.70 18.49
CA SER A 419 1.91 17.46 17.33
C SER A 419 3.42 17.62 17.61
N GLN A 420 3.82 17.67 18.89
CA GLN A 420 5.23 17.70 19.29
C GLN A 420 5.62 16.42 20.03
N PRO A 421 6.79 15.83 19.73
CA PRO A 421 7.26 14.67 20.47
C PRO A 421 7.62 15.06 21.89
N LYS A 422 7.15 14.31 22.89
CA LYS A 422 7.65 14.31 24.25
C LYS A 422 8.48 13.05 24.45
N ILE A 423 9.77 13.21 24.78
CA ILE A 423 10.73 12.12 24.87
C ILE A 423 11.25 11.99 26.30
N ASN A 424 11.12 10.80 26.87
CA ASN A 424 11.69 10.45 28.17
C ASN A 424 12.63 9.24 27.97
N VAL A 425 13.85 9.34 28.50
CA VAL A 425 14.90 8.34 28.41
C VAL A 425 15.40 8.03 29.80
N GLY A 426 15.52 6.75 30.18
CA GLY A 426 16.15 6.33 31.40
C GLY A 426 17.65 6.47 31.34
N ASN A 427 18.28 5.74 30.41
CA ASN A 427 19.74 5.73 30.30
C ASN A 427 20.20 5.92 28.85
N VAL A 428 21.25 6.72 28.67
CA VAL A 428 22.01 6.86 27.43
C VAL A 428 23.46 6.49 27.75
N LEU A 429 23.97 5.46 27.08
CA LEU A 429 25.37 5.05 27.14
C LEU A 429 26.03 5.30 25.78
N ILE A 430 27.09 6.10 25.76
CA ILE A 430 27.92 6.38 24.61
C ILE A 430 29.30 5.80 24.87
N ASN A 431 29.74 4.85 24.03
CA ASN A 431 31.02 4.21 24.13
C ASN A 431 31.93 4.60 22.96
N ASN A 432 33.20 4.84 23.26
CA ASN A 432 34.25 5.16 22.30
C ASN A 432 33.85 6.30 21.35
N LEU A 433 33.45 7.44 21.93
CA LEU A 433 33.27 8.69 21.21
C LEU A 433 34.65 9.24 20.80
N GLN A 434 34.83 9.52 19.52
CA GLN A 434 35.97 10.26 18.97
C GLN A 434 35.46 11.54 18.32
N ALA A 435 35.66 12.67 18.97
CA ALA A 435 35.21 13.96 18.51
C ALA A 435 36.40 14.85 18.14
N GLN A 436 36.37 15.40 16.93
CA GLN A 436 37.25 16.50 16.51
C GLN A 436 36.40 17.75 16.31
N ILE A 437 36.76 18.79 17.03
CA ILE A 437 36.15 20.12 16.91
C ILE A 437 37.24 21.09 16.44
N TYR A 438 36.93 21.87 15.41
CA TYR A 438 37.85 22.86 14.89
C TYR A 438 37.14 24.20 14.72
N ARG A 439 37.80 25.27 15.13
CA ARG A 439 37.34 26.65 14.95
C ARG A 439 38.40 27.45 14.24
N SER A 440 37.99 28.18 13.19
CA SER A 440 38.86 29.18 12.55
C SER A 440 38.51 30.56 13.06
N LYS A 441 39.55 31.38 13.31
CA LYS A 441 39.44 32.79 13.66
C LYS A 441 39.47 33.71 12.43
N SER A 442 39.56 33.16 11.23
CA SER A 442 39.54 33.97 9.98
C SER A 442 38.19 34.61 9.65
N PRO A 443 37.02 33.94 9.88
CA PRO A 443 35.73 34.60 9.73
C PRO A 443 35.50 35.65 10.84
N LYS A 444 34.55 36.57 10.61
CA LYS A 444 34.17 37.58 11.60
C LYS A 444 33.74 36.92 12.92
N ASP A 445 34.11 37.54 14.03
CA ASP A 445 33.67 37.06 15.35
C ASP A 445 32.15 36.98 15.45
N ASP A 446 31.67 35.93 16.06
CA ASP A 446 30.28 35.83 16.45
C ASP A 446 30.08 36.61 17.78
N LEU A 447 29.65 37.83 17.66
CA LEU A 447 29.37 38.73 18.79
C LEU A 447 28.07 38.36 19.53
N THR A 448 27.35 37.37 19.09
CA THR A 448 26.13 36.92 19.80
C THR A 448 26.50 36.28 21.14
N ARG A 449 25.69 36.57 22.16
CA ARG A 449 25.87 35.91 23.47
C ARG A 449 25.83 34.40 23.32
N LYS A 450 26.91 33.70 23.64
CA LYS A 450 26.98 32.26 23.60
C LYS A 450 26.15 31.69 24.75
N LYS A 451 25.20 30.83 24.38
CA LYS A 451 24.32 30.16 25.36
C LYS A 451 25.12 29.16 26.15
N LEU A 452 24.85 29.08 27.45
CA LEU A 452 25.36 28.01 28.32
C LEU A 452 24.74 26.65 27.89
N TYR A 453 25.39 25.56 28.24
CA TYR A 453 24.88 24.21 27.92
C TYR A 453 23.45 23.98 28.42
N SER A 454 23.11 24.49 29.59
CA SER A 454 21.75 24.45 30.13
C SER A 454 20.75 25.26 29.32
N GLU A 455 21.17 26.38 28.71
CA GLU A 455 20.35 27.21 27.81
C GLU A 455 20.19 26.53 26.45
N LEU A 456 21.24 25.86 25.94
CA LEU A 456 21.18 25.06 24.73
C LEU A 456 20.21 23.89 24.90
N LEU A 457 20.26 23.17 26.02
CA LEU A 457 19.33 22.09 26.34
C LEU A 457 17.88 22.61 26.37
N ARG A 458 17.64 23.75 27.02
CA ARG A 458 16.31 24.40 27.06
C ARG A 458 15.86 25.00 25.73
N SER A 459 16.76 25.16 24.77
CA SER A 459 16.43 25.62 23.41
C SER A 459 15.88 24.50 22.51
N ILE A 460 15.92 23.24 22.94
CA ILE A 460 15.29 22.12 22.27
C ILE A 460 13.79 22.39 22.20
N LYS A 461 13.21 22.26 21.00
CA LYS A 461 11.82 22.67 20.73
C LYS A 461 10.75 21.73 21.27
N PHE A 462 11.14 20.58 21.83
CA PHE A 462 10.24 19.58 22.37
C PHE A 462 10.70 19.16 23.79
N PRO A 463 9.78 18.69 24.66
CA PRO A 463 10.12 18.17 25.97
C PRO A 463 11.01 16.93 25.89
N LEU A 464 12.23 17.05 26.40
CA LEU A 464 13.22 15.96 26.51
C LEU A 464 13.64 15.82 27.96
N LEU A 465 13.61 14.59 28.47
CA LEU A 465 14.19 14.20 29.76
C LEU A 465 15.11 13.00 29.55
N VAL A 466 16.38 13.12 29.95
CA VAL A 466 17.34 12.02 30.05
C VAL A 466 17.77 11.90 31.53
N LYS A 467 17.45 10.77 32.15
CA LYS A 467 17.77 10.56 33.59
C LYS A 467 19.26 10.38 33.80
N ASN A 468 19.89 9.53 32.97
CA ASN A 468 21.32 9.24 33.09
C ASN A 468 21.96 9.28 31.68
N LEU A 469 23.02 10.06 31.53
CA LEU A 469 23.90 10.07 30.35
C LEU A 469 25.29 9.65 30.81
N ASN A 470 25.83 8.57 30.23
CA ASN A 470 27.18 8.09 30.45
C ASN A 470 27.95 8.10 29.13
N ILE A 471 29.09 8.77 29.13
CA ILE A 471 30.07 8.72 28.04
C ILE A 471 31.30 8.02 28.57
N ARG A 472 31.81 6.99 27.86
CA ARG A 472 32.95 6.18 28.33
C ARG A 472 34.01 6.01 27.25
N ASN A 473 35.27 5.89 27.69
CA ASN A 473 36.42 5.58 26.83
C ASN A 473 36.54 6.48 25.59
N SER A 474 36.38 7.76 25.80
CA SER A 474 36.18 8.72 24.70
C SER A 474 37.38 9.67 24.55
N ASN A 475 37.57 10.18 23.33
CA ASN A 475 38.61 11.14 23.02
C ASN A 475 37.99 12.38 22.39
N LEU A 476 38.40 13.55 22.86
CA LEU A 476 37.99 14.85 22.32
C LEU A 476 39.24 15.65 21.93
N ILE A 477 39.28 16.13 20.71
CA ILE A 477 40.29 17.02 20.19
C ILE A 477 39.59 18.33 19.82
N TYR A 478 40.05 19.44 20.42
CA TYR A 478 39.67 20.79 20.07
C TYR A 478 40.84 21.49 19.43
N GLU A 479 40.66 22.10 18.26
CA GLU A 479 41.68 22.85 17.54
C GLU A 479 41.12 24.23 17.21
N GLU A 480 41.94 25.28 17.42
CA GLU A 480 41.58 26.65 17.10
C GLU A 480 42.73 27.35 16.38
N ASP A 481 42.46 27.94 15.19
CA ASP A 481 43.45 28.75 14.46
C ASP A 481 43.68 30.08 15.16
N LEU A 482 44.92 30.51 15.11
CA LEU A 482 45.28 31.86 15.48
C LEU A 482 45.25 32.78 14.26
N PRO A 483 44.93 34.10 14.40
CA PRO A 483 44.79 35.02 13.29
C PRO A 483 46.05 35.17 12.44
N ASN A 484 47.22 34.86 12.96
CA ASN A 484 48.53 35.16 12.36
C ASN A 484 49.21 33.95 11.71
N GLY A 485 48.47 32.90 11.31
CA GLY A 485 49.00 31.82 10.47
C GLY A 485 49.93 30.79 11.15
N ASN A 486 50.08 30.84 12.45
CA ASN A 486 50.78 29.82 13.22
C ASN A 486 49.96 28.52 13.33
N LYS A 487 50.60 27.40 13.69
CA LYS A 487 49.92 26.15 13.91
C LYS A 487 48.75 26.34 14.86
N PRO A 488 47.57 25.70 14.61
CA PRO A 488 46.42 25.83 15.48
C PRO A 488 46.74 25.39 16.90
N GLY A 489 46.20 26.09 17.89
CA GLY A 489 46.20 25.66 19.27
C GLY A 489 45.40 24.36 19.36
N LYS A 490 45.91 23.36 20.11
CA LYS A 490 45.29 22.06 20.22
C LYS A 490 45.12 21.63 21.67
N LEU A 491 43.89 21.28 22.05
CA LEU A 491 43.55 20.62 23.31
C LEU A 491 43.11 19.19 23.03
N THR A 492 43.67 18.24 23.79
CA THR A 492 43.32 16.83 23.69
C THR A 492 42.90 16.30 25.05
N PHE A 493 41.70 15.69 25.05
CA PHE A 493 41.19 14.95 26.21
C PHE A 493 41.17 13.47 25.83
N SER A 494 42.11 12.71 26.37
CA SER A 494 42.21 11.25 26.14
C SER A 494 41.51 10.51 27.27
N GLN A 495 40.89 9.36 26.93
CA GLN A 495 40.14 8.53 27.92
C GLN A 495 39.07 9.31 28.69
N PHE A 496 38.43 10.24 28.03
CA PHE A 496 37.41 11.08 28.59
C PHE A 496 36.18 10.25 29.01
N ASN A 497 35.72 10.46 30.24
CA ASN A 497 34.50 9.87 30.77
C ASN A 497 33.63 10.99 31.36
N LEU A 498 32.32 10.94 31.06
CA LEU A 498 31.34 11.90 31.58
C LEU A 498 30.12 11.15 32.11
N ASN A 499 29.66 11.57 33.28
CA ASN A 499 28.37 11.21 33.82
C ASN A 499 27.55 12.48 34.01
N ALA A 500 26.34 12.51 33.45
CA ALA A 500 25.40 13.60 33.61
C ALA A 500 24.02 13.05 33.95
N GLN A 501 23.31 13.69 34.88
CA GLN A 501 22.01 13.25 35.35
C GLN A 501 20.95 14.32 35.15
N ASN A 502 19.68 13.87 34.98
CA ASN A 502 18.50 14.73 34.94
C ASN A 502 18.57 15.86 33.89
N LEU A 503 19.10 15.54 32.71
CA LEU A 503 19.12 16.48 31.59
C LEU A 503 17.68 16.74 31.11
N ASN A 504 17.19 17.96 31.32
CA ASN A 504 15.80 18.33 31.09
C ASN A 504 15.68 19.60 30.23
N SER A 505 14.92 19.53 29.15
CA SER A 505 14.67 20.68 28.27
C SER A 505 13.50 21.57 28.71
N ASN A 506 12.75 21.20 29.76
CA ASN A 506 11.60 21.99 30.23
C ASN A 506 12.05 23.34 30.79
N LYS A 507 11.47 24.43 30.33
CA LYS A 507 11.82 25.81 30.71
C LYS A 507 11.53 26.14 32.19
N GLY A 508 10.59 25.42 32.83
CA GLY A 508 10.23 25.60 34.24
C GLY A 508 11.09 24.82 35.25
N PHE A 509 12.01 24.00 34.77
CA PHE A 509 12.86 23.20 35.67
C PHE A 509 14.07 24.02 36.09
N LYS A 510 14.16 24.36 37.40
CA LYS A 510 15.37 24.92 37.96
C LYS A 510 16.40 23.79 38.07
N ASN A 511 17.31 23.70 37.12
CA ASN A 511 18.46 22.81 37.23
C ASN A 511 19.36 23.37 38.37
N THR A 512 19.37 22.73 39.51
CA THR A 512 20.44 22.87 40.45
C THR A 512 21.68 22.29 39.78
N VAL A 513 22.59 23.15 39.36
CA VAL A 513 23.94 22.75 38.97
C VAL A 513 24.64 22.38 40.27
N VAL A 514 24.99 21.09 40.41
CA VAL A 514 25.99 20.65 41.40
C VAL A 514 27.31 20.61 40.68
#